data_92d50c58bd2535573e2755c7c0c0e861
#
_entry.id   92d50c58bd2535573e2755c7c0c0e861
#
_cell.length_a   1.000
_cell.length_b   1.000
_cell.length_c   1.000
_cell.angle_alpha   90.00
_cell.angle_beta   90.00
_cell.angle_gamma   90.00
#
_symmetry.space_group_name_H-M   'P 1'
#
loop_
_entity.id
_entity.type
_entity.pdbx_description
1 polymer ?
#
loop_
_entity_poly.entity_id
_entity_poly.type
_entity_poly.pdbx_seq_one_letter_code
_entity_poly.pdbx_strand_id
1 'polypeptide(L)'
;MTCRDRNVNATKALLLGLSMENVHNVLAVTGDPIPTGDRGSVKSVYQFNSRVLAKFIRGLGESGEAEPFFVCGGLNINAVRFDLELERAKEKMIRRVGFLTQPVLSEQAALHLELARDEFAARSSLAVCFGGQRENARFLHRKCSITVDEAVVRLCGA
;
A
#
# COMPACT_ATOMS: atom_id res chain seq x y z
N MET A 1 2.11 4.23 -6.90
CA MET A 1 2.50 5.67 -6.84
C MET A 1 2.82 6.01 -5.40
N THR A 2 4.01 6.57 -5.13
CA THR A 2 4.48 6.96 -3.79
C THR A 2 4.39 8.46 -3.59
N CYS A 3 4.26 8.90 -2.32
CA CYS A 3 4.25 10.32 -1.95
C CYS A 3 5.66 10.89 -1.75
N ARG A 4 6.69 10.05 -1.66
CA ARG A 4 8.03 10.45 -1.22
C ARG A 4 8.71 11.47 -2.14
N ASP A 5 8.62 11.28 -3.44
CA ASP A 5 9.52 11.95 -4.37
C ASP A 5 8.85 13.05 -5.20
N ARG A 6 7.55 13.33 -4.96
CA ARG A 6 6.76 14.25 -5.81
C ARG A 6 5.96 15.26 -5.01
N ASN A 7 5.92 16.48 -5.52
CA ASN A 7 4.98 17.51 -5.10
C ASN A 7 3.63 17.35 -5.83
N VAL A 8 2.66 18.20 -5.50
CA VAL A 8 1.31 18.20 -6.11
C VAL A 8 1.38 18.30 -7.62
N ASN A 9 2.16 19.25 -8.16
CA ASN A 9 2.22 19.48 -9.60
C ASN A 9 2.82 18.31 -10.36
N ALA A 10 3.91 17.73 -9.87
CA ALA A 10 4.53 16.55 -10.47
C ALA A 10 3.60 15.31 -10.37
N THR A 11 2.84 15.19 -9.28
CA THR A 11 1.84 14.13 -9.12
C THR A 11 0.69 14.31 -10.11
N LYS A 12 0.18 15.54 -10.26
CA LYS A 12 -0.90 15.86 -11.21
C LYS A 12 -0.47 15.60 -12.65
N ALA A 13 0.71 16.10 -13.05
CA ALA A 13 1.24 15.88 -14.40
C ALA A 13 1.38 14.39 -14.73
N LEU A 14 1.90 13.57 -13.80
CA LEU A 14 2.00 12.13 -13.98
C LEU A 14 0.62 11.48 -14.13
N LEU A 15 -0.37 11.85 -13.31
CA LEU A 15 -1.72 11.28 -13.38
C LEU A 15 -2.41 11.63 -14.69
N LEU A 16 -2.27 12.87 -15.17
CA LEU A 16 -2.80 13.27 -16.48
C LEU A 16 -2.17 12.46 -17.61
N GLY A 17 -0.84 12.28 -17.58
CA GLY A 17 -0.14 11.42 -18.54
C GLY A 17 -0.61 9.97 -18.50
N LEU A 18 -0.77 9.37 -17.31
CA LEU A 18 -1.30 8.02 -17.15
C LEU A 18 -2.73 7.89 -17.70
N SER A 19 -3.58 8.89 -17.47
CA SER A 19 -4.94 8.93 -18.01
C SER A 19 -4.94 8.93 -19.55
N MET A 20 -4.06 9.70 -20.18
CA MET A 20 -3.91 9.75 -21.64
C MET A 20 -3.43 8.41 -22.22
N GLU A 21 -2.62 7.66 -21.47
CA GLU A 21 -2.14 6.32 -21.83
C GLU A 21 -3.11 5.19 -21.44
N ASN A 22 -4.36 5.52 -21.06
CA ASN A 22 -5.37 4.57 -20.60
C ASN A 22 -4.96 3.71 -19.41
N VAL A 23 -4.09 4.22 -18.53
CA VAL A 23 -3.73 3.59 -17.26
C VAL A 23 -4.65 4.09 -16.18
N HIS A 24 -5.64 3.28 -15.78
CA HIS A 24 -6.68 3.68 -14.83
C HIS A 24 -6.56 3.05 -13.44
N ASN A 25 -5.62 2.13 -13.22
CA ASN A 25 -5.42 1.48 -11.92
C ASN A 25 -4.20 2.07 -11.21
N VAL A 26 -4.40 2.62 -10.02
CA VAL A 26 -3.33 3.28 -9.26
C VAL A 26 -3.29 2.77 -7.81
N LEU A 27 -2.14 2.25 -7.38
CA LEU A 27 -1.88 1.96 -5.98
C LEU A 27 -1.26 3.20 -5.32
N ALA A 28 -2.00 3.81 -4.38
CA ALA A 28 -1.55 4.96 -3.61
C ALA A 28 -0.91 4.52 -2.29
N VAL A 29 0.39 4.73 -2.16
CA VAL A 29 1.18 4.40 -0.96
C VAL A 29 2.01 5.58 -0.49
N THR A 30 2.33 5.63 0.81
CA THR A 30 3.19 6.70 1.35
C THR A 30 4.61 6.61 0.79
N GLY A 31 5.14 5.41 0.66
CA GLY A 31 6.51 5.13 0.24
C GLY A 31 7.47 5.07 1.44
N ASP A 32 8.55 4.32 1.27
CA ASP A 32 9.56 4.13 2.31
C ASP A 32 10.47 5.36 2.45
N PRO A 33 11.08 5.57 3.63
CA PRO A 33 12.07 6.60 3.83
C PRO A 33 13.27 6.44 2.88
N ILE A 34 13.93 7.55 2.55
CA ILE A 34 15.17 7.52 1.78
C ILE A 34 16.22 6.69 2.53
N PRO A 35 16.87 5.71 1.87
CA PRO A 35 17.96 4.95 2.46
C PRO A 35 19.05 5.87 3.03
N THR A 36 19.66 5.44 4.13
CA THR A 36 20.65 6.28 4.84
C THR A 36 21.81 6.73 3.94
N GLY A 37 22.25 5.86 3.02
CA GLY A 37 23.32 6.17 2.07
C GLY A 37 22.98 7.29 1.07
N ASP A 38 21.70 7.48 0.77
CA ASP A 38 21.26 8.42 -0.27
C ASP A 38 20.83 9.79 0.30
N ARG A 39 20.76 9.92 1.63
CA ARG A 39 20.25 11.14 2.31
C ARG A 39 21.07 12.40 2.04
N GLY A 40 22.32 12.26 1.61
CA GLY A 40 23.19 13.38 1.24
C GLY A 40 22.83 14.01 -0.10
N SER A 41 22.30 13.21 -1.04
CA SER A 41 22.01 13.62 -2.43
C SER A 41 20.53 13.73 -2.74
N VAL A 42 19.67 13.05 -1.99
CA VAL A 42 18.23 12.99 -2.24
C VAL A 42 17.46 13.53 -1.04
N LYS A 43 16.46 14.37 -1.31
CA LYS A 43 15.51 14.88 -0.29
C LYS A 43 14.11 14.38 -0.60
N SER A 44 13.44 13.88 0.44
CA SER A 44 12.02 13.52 0.34
C SER A 44 11.14 14.77 0.29
N VAL A 45 10.06 14.70 -0.46
CA VAL A 45 9.08 15.77 -0.61
C VAL A 45 7.91 15.57 0.34
N TYR A 46 7.31 14.38 0.36
CA TYR A 46 6.17 14.00 1.20
C TYR A 46 5.08 15.08 1.34
N GLN A 47 4.73 15.75 0.25
CA GLN A 47 3.65 16.74 0.29
C GLN A 47 2.28 16.11 0.53
N PHE A 48 2.14 14.83 0.17
CA PHE A 48 0.99 13.98 0.48
C PHE A 48 1.38 12.88 1.45
N ASN A 49 0.39 12.36 2.17
CA ASN A 49 0.36 10.98 2.63
C ASN A 49 -0.58 10.16 1.74
N SER A 50 -0.59 8.82 1.88
CA SER A 50 -1.37 7.95 1.01
C SER A 50 -2.89 8.24 1.03
N ARG A 51 -3.43 8.72 2.15
CA ARG A 51 -4.86 9.08 2.28
C ARG A 51 -5.19 10.33 1.47
N VAL A 52 -4.36 11.36 1.61
CA VAL A 52 -4.52 12.63 0.86
C VAL A 52 -4.27 12.40 -0.63
N LEU A 53 -3.27 11.56 -0.98
CA LEU A 53 -3.02 11.18 -2.36
C LEU A 53 -4.22 10.46 -2.99
N ALA A 54 -4.82 9.50 -2.28
CA ALA A 54 -6.01 8.81 -2.77
C ALA A 54 -7.20 9.77 -2.99
N LYS A 55 -7.41 10.75 -2.09
CA LYS A 55 -8.42 11.79 -2.26
C LYS A 55 -8.12 12.68 -3.46
N PHE A 56 -6.87 13.07 -3.64
CA PHE A 56 -6.42 13.91 -4.75
C PHE A 56 -6.64 13.22 -6.10
N ILE A 57 -6.26 11.95 -6.23
CA ILE A 57 -6.47 11.17 -7.47
C ILE A 57 -7.96 11.12 -7.84
N ARG A 58 -8.83 10.88 -6.85
CA ARG A 58 -10.27 10.86 -7.09
C ARG A 58 -10.80 12.22 -7.50
N GLY A 59 -10.34 13.29 -6.84
CA GLY A 59 -10.74 14.65 -7.16
C GLY A 59 -10.49 15.03 -8.61
N LEU A 60 -9.41 14.53 -9.22
CA LEU A 60 -9.13 14.75 -10.65
C LEU A 60 -10.18 14.10 -11.56
N GLY A 61 -10.67 12.90 -11.22
CA GLY A 61 -11.75 12.27 -11.97
C GLY A 61 -13.10 12.95 -11.73
N GLU A 62 -13.39 13.39 -10.50
CA GLU A 62 -14.64 14.07 -10.15
C GLU A 62 -14.73 15.47 -10.78
N SER A 63 -13.61 16.16 -10.93
CA SER A 63 -13.53 17.46 -11.62
C SER A 63 -13.53 17.37 -13.14
N GLY A 64 -13.44 16.15 -13.71
CA GLY A 64 -13.34 15.95 -15.15
C GLY A 64 -11.98 16.30 -15.74
N GLU A 65 -10.97 16.55 -14.92
CA GLU A 65 -9.60 16.83 -15.39
C GLU A 65 -8.86 15.60 -15.90
N ALA A 66 -9.28 14.42 -15.46
CA ALA A 66 -8.77 13.12 -15.92
C ALA A 66 -9.91 12.10 -15.95
N GLU A 67 -9.73 11.01 -16.70
CA GLU A 67 -10.62 9.85 -16.60
C GLU A 67 -10.56 9.26 -15.18
N PRO A 68 -11.69 8.73 -14.65
CA PRO A 68 -11.74 8.21 -13.29
C PRO A 68 -10.77 7.04 -13.06
N PHE A 69 -9.92 7.16 -12.06
CA PHE A 69 -9.01 6.09 -11.64
C PHE A 69 -9.67 5.11 -10.68
N PHE A 70 -9.34 3.82 -10.83
CA PHE A 70 -9.52 2.85 -9.75
C PHE A 70 -8.33 2.95 -8.80
N VAL A 71 -8.58 3.46 -7.60
CA VAL A 71 -7.53 3.70 -6.61
C VAL A 71 -7.44 2.54 -5.65
N CYS A 72 -6.26 1.94 -5.51
CA CYS A 72 -5.95 0.97 -4.46
C CYS A 72 -5.15 1.64 -3.35
N GLY A 73 -5.45 1.29 -2.11
CA GLY A 73 -4.66 1.67 -0.93
C GLY A 73 -3.91 0.47 -0.35
N GLY A 74 -2.78 0.70 0.32
CA GLY A 74 -2.15 -0.31 1.14
C GLY A 74 -2.92 -0.50 2.45
N LEU A 75 -3.12 -1.75 2.87
CA LEU A 75 -3.63 -2.15 4.17
C LEU A 75 -2.60 -3.03 4.87
N ASN A 76 -2.09 -2.58 6.02
CA ASN A 76 -1.11 -3.33 6.79
C ASN A 76 -1.78 -4.31 7.75
N ILE A 77 -2.00 -5.54 7.31
CA ILE A 77 -2.58 -6.61 8.13
C ILE A 77 -1.64 -7.13 9.24
N ASN A 78 -0.37 -6.71 9.23
CA ASN A 78 0.60 -7.03 10.28
C ASN A 78 0.76 -5.90 11.32
N ALA A 79 -0.09 -4.87 11.28
CA ALA A 79 -0.01 -3.76 12.21
C ALA A 79 -0.31 -4.21 13.65
N VAL A 80 0.52 -3.80 14.61
CA VAL A 80 0.32 -4.06 16.05
C VAL A 80 -0.99 -3.43 16.54
N ARG A 81 -1.30 -2.22 16.06
CA ARG A 81 -2.56 -1.51 16.32
C ARG A 81 -3.45 -1.58 15.07
N PHE A 82 -4.02 -2.75 14.84
CA PHE A 82 -4.85 -2.99 13.65
C PHE A 82 -6.15 -2.18 13.66
N ASP A 83 -6.69 -1.87 14.84
CA ASP A 83 -7.80 -0.94 15.05
C ASP A 83 -7.54 0.42 14.36
N LEU A 84 -6.37 1.00 14.60
CA LEU A 84 -5.97 2.26 13.97
C LEU A 84 -5.74 2.13 12.46
N GLU A 85 -5.27 0.97 12.02
CA GLU A 85 -5.10 0.74 10.58
C GLU A 85 -6.45 0.61 9.86
N LEU A 86 -7.46 0.00 10.48
CA LEU A 86 -8.82 -0.03 9.97
C LEU A 86 -9.42 1.38 9.86
N GLU A 87 -9.25 2.22 10.89
CA GLU A 87 -9.71 3.61 10.83
C GLU A 87 -9.04 4.39 9.69
N ARG A 88 -7.73 4.24 9.52
CA ARG A 88 -7.00 4.84 8.40
C ARG A 88 -7.46 4.29 7.05
N ALA A 89 -7.83 3.01 6.99
CA ALA A 89 -8.37 2.41 5.79
C ALA A 89 -9.77 2.97 5.48
N LYS A 90 -10.63 3.17 6.48
CA LYS A 90 -11.94 3.85 6.33
C LYS A 90 -11.79 5.23 5.71
N GLU A 91 -10.81 6.01 6.13
CA GLU A 91 -10.55 7.33 5.54
C GLU A 91 -10.12 7.26 4.05
N LYS A 92 -9.49 6.16 3.64
CA LYS A 92 -9.14 5.91 2.23
C LYS A 92 -10.37 5.48 1.42
N MET A 93 -11.35 4.83 2.08
CA MET A 93 -12.56 4.29 1.46
C MET A 93 -13.60 5.38 1.17
N ILE A 94 -13.56 5.97 0.00
CA ILE A 94 -14.69 6.68 -0.58
C ILE A 94 -14.90 6.11 -1.98
N ARG A 95 -15.95 5.30 -2.17
CA ARG A 95 -16.43 4.67 -3.41
C ARG A 95 -15.34 4.18 -4.42
N ARG A 96 -15.30 2.88 -4.69
CA ARG A 96 -14.42 2.19 -5.65
C ARG A 96 -12.93 2.18 -5.27
N VAL A 97 -12.62 1.85 -4.01
CA VAL A 97 -11.24 1.61 -3.57
C VAL A 97 -11.02 0.11 -3.37
N GLY A 98 -9.94 -0.40 -3.90
CA GLY A 98 -9.42 -1.72 -3.55
C GLY A 98 -8.30 -1.58 -2.51
N PHE A 99 -8.01 -2.66 -1.80
CA PHE A 99 -6.85 -2.72 -0.92
C PHE A 99 -5.85 -3.75 -1.42
N LEU A 100 -4.57 -3.38 -1.41
CA LEU A 100 -3.47 -4.31 -1.51
C LEU A 100 -2.97 -4.60 -0.10
N THR A 101 -3.05 -5.86 0.32
CA THR A 101 -2.56 -6.29 1.63
C THR A 101 -1.16 -6.89 1.50
N GLN A 102 -0.45 -6.94 2.63
CA GLN A 102 0.77 -7.71 2.76
C GLN A 102 0.47 -9.22 2.71
N PRO A 103 1.48 -10.08 2.47
CA PRO A 103 1.30 -11.53 2.56
C PRO A 103 0.79 -11.97 3.93
N VAL A 104 -0.10 -12.97 3.93
CA VAL A 104 -0.58 -13.61 5.16
C VAL A 104 0.39 -14.74 5.51
N LEU A 105 1.25 -14.50 6.50
CA LEU A 105 2.28 -15.45 6.95
C LEU A 105 2.19 -15.74 8.46
N SER A 106 1.08 -15.36 9.10
CA SER A 106 0.76 -15.63 10.49
C SER A 106 -0.74 -15.75 10.71
N GLU A 107 -1.16 -16.46 11.74
CA GLU A 107 -2.58 -16.57 12.12
C GLU A 107 -3.19 -15.19 12.43
N GLN A 108 -2.43 -14.33 13.11
CA GLN A 108 -2.90 -12.97 13.41
C GLN A 108 -3.17 -12.17 12.14
N ALA A 109 -2.30 -12.27 11.14
CA ALA A 109 -2.52 -11.59 9.85
C ALA A 109 -3.76 -12.12 9.12
N ALA A 110 -4.04 -13.44 9.24
CA ALA A 110 -5.25 -14.05 8.69
C ALA A 110 -6.52 -13.48 9.36
N LEU A 111 -6.55 -13.41 10.69
CA LEU A 111 -7.66 -12.82 11.45
C LEU A 111 -7.88 -11.34 11.08
N HIS A 112 -6.81 -10.56 10.98
CA HIS A 112 -6.88 -9.16 10.57
C HIS A 112 -7.43 -9.01 9.15
N LEU A 113 -7.08 -9.92 8.24
CA LEU A 113 -7.62 -9.91 6.88
C LEU A 113 -9.12 -10.21 6.84
N GLU A 114 -9.60 -11.19 7.65
CA GLU A 114 -11.02 -11.50 7.79
C GLU A 114 -11.79 -10.31 8.32
N LEU A 115 -11.34 -9.69 9.42
CA LEU A 115 -11.93 -8.47 9.97
C LEU A 115 -12.02 -7.35 8.95
N ALA A 116 -10.97 -7.15 8.15
CA ALA A 116 -10.98 -6.13 7.10
C ALA A 116 -11.97 -6.46 5.98
N ARG A 117 -12.13 -7.73 5.62
CA ARG A 117 -13.10 -8.16 4.60
C ARG A 117 -14.54 -7.93 5.07
N ASP A 118 -14.83 -8.26 6.32
CA ASP A 118 -16.15 -8.06 6.91
C ASP A 118 -16.49 -6.58 7.02
N GLU A 119 -15.53 -5.74 7.46
CA GLU A 119 -15.73 -4.30 7.61
C GLU A 119 -15.94 -3.58 6.28
N PHE A 120 -15.22 -3.98 5.25
CA PHE A 120 -15.19 -3.20 4.01
C PHE A 120 -16.02 -3.80 2.88
N ALA A 121 -16.44 -5.05 2.93
CA ALA A 121 -17.05 -5.78 1.81
C ALA A 121 -16.29 -5.52 0.49
N ALA A 122 -15.00 -5.15 0.60
CA ALA A 122 -14.20 -4.61 -0.49
C ALA A 122 -13.43 -5.73 -1.20
N ARG A 123 -13.18 -5.55 -2.47
CA ARG A 123 -12.24 -6.38 -3.21
C ARG A 123 -10.84 -6.15 -2.66
N SER A 124 -10.28 -7.12 -1.97
CA SER A 124 -8.90 -7.11 -1.50
C SER A 124 -8.05 -8.00 -2.40
N SER A 125 -6.88 -7.51 -2.80
CA SER A 125 -5.86 -8.31 -3.48
C SER A 125 -4.76 -8.63 -2.48
N LEU A 126 -4.36 -9.89 -2.41
CA LEU A 126 -3.22 -10.32 -1.59
C LEU A 126 -1.93 -10.11 -2.38
N ALA A 127 -0.94 -9.48 -1.74
CA ALA A 127 0.42 -9.57 -2.24
C ALA A 127 0.99 -10.97 -1.93
N VAL A 128 1.48 -11.66 -2.95
CA VAL A 128 2.14 -12.96 -2.78
C VAL A 128 3.65 -12.72 -2.77
N CYS A 129 4.32 -13.13 -1.69
CA CYS A 129 5.78 -13.17 -1.65
C CYS A 129 6.25 -14.61 -1.83
N PHE A 130 7.12 -14.82 -2.80
CA PHE A 130 7.82 -16.10 -2.94
C PHE A 130 9.01 -16.12 -1.97
N GLY A 131 8.81 -16.75 -0.82
CA GLY A 131 9.84 -16.91 0.21
C GLY A 131 10.33 -18.36 0.27
N GLY A 132 10.97 -18.87 -0.79
CA GLY A 132 11.50 -20.23 -0.82
C GLY A 132 12.74 -20.49 0.08
N GLN A 133 13.27 -19.47 0.73
CA GLN A 133 14.49 -19.58 1.56
C GLN A 133 14.28 -18.93 2.92
N ARG A 134 14.84 -19.52 3.99
CA ARG A 134 14.79 -19.00 5.37
C ARG A 134 15.30 -17.55 5.50
N GLU A 135 16.26 -17.18 4.68
CA GLU A 135 16.78 -15.80 4.66
C GLU A 135 15.74 -14.79 4.18
N ASN A 136 14.92 -15.16 3.21
CA ASN A 136 13.82 -14.31 2.73
C ASN A 136 12.75 -14.13 3.82
N ALA A 137 12.40 -15.16 4.57
CA ALA A 137 11.48 -15.06 5.70
C ALA A 137 12.02 -14.10 6.79
N ARG A 138 13.31 -14.21 7.11
CA ARG A 138 13.99 -13.29 8.04
C ARG A 138 14.05 -11.87 7.51
N PHE A 139 14.26 -11.68 6.23
CA PHE A 139 14.24 -10.37 5.59
C PHE A 139 12.84 -9.73 5.69
N LEU A 140 11.78 -10.46 5.36
CA LEU A 140 10.39 -10.01 5.47
C LEU A 140 10.08 -9.56 6.90
N HIS A 141 10.49 -10.36 7.89
CA HIS A 141 10.26 -10.02 9.29
C HIS A 141 11.02 -8.76 9.73
N ARG A 142 12.32 -8.66 9.39
CA ARG A 142 13.20 -7.58 9.87
C ARG A 142 13.05 -6.27 9.11
N LYS A 143 12.82 -6.33 7.81
CA LYS A 143 12.82 -5.14 6.93
C LYS A 143 11.44 -4.70 6.48
N CYS A 144 10.52 -5.64 6.32
CA CYS A 144 9.18 -5.35 5.81
C CYS A 144 8.12 -5.32 6.93
N SER A 145 8.50 -5.57 8.19
CA SER A 145 7.59 -5.64 9.34
C SER A 145 6.42 -6.61 9.12
N ILE A 146 6.69 -7.73 8.43
CA ILE A 146 5.72 -8.79 8.19
C ILE A 146 5.98 -9.90 9.20
N THR A 147 4.99 -10.21 10.02
CA THR A 147 5.08 -11.34 10.96
C THR A 147 5.05 -12.65 10.20
N VAL A 148 6.05 -13.49 10.44
CA VAL A 148 6.18 -14.82 9.83
C VAL A 148 6.19 -15.85 10.96
N ASP A 149 5.20 -16.74 10.98
CA ASP A 149 5.12 -17.80 11.98
C ASP A 149 6.24 -18.82 11.80
N GLU A 150 6.71 -19.40 12.92
CA GLU A 150 7.79 -20.40 12.90
C GLU A 150 7.48 -21.62 12.01
N ALA A 151 6.22 -22.01 11.92
CA ALA A 151 5.77 -23.08 11.03
C ALA A 151 6.11 -22.76 9.57
N VAL A 152 5.85 -21.52 9.14
CA VAL A 152 6.18 -21.05 7.79
C VAL A 152 7.70 -20.98 7.58
N VAL A 153 8.46 -20.52 8.59
CA VAL A 153 9.94 -20.50 8.53
C VAL A 153 10.53 -21.90 8.38
N ARG A 154 9.92 -22.90 9.00
CA ARG A 154 10.35 -24.31 8.87
C ARG A 154 10.09 -24.89 7.49
N LEU A 155 9.01 -24.49 6.83
CA LEU A 155 8.69 -24.90 5.45
C LEU A 155 9.64 -24.24 4.42
N CYS A 156 10.20 -23.07 4.74
CA CYS A 156 11.19 -22.40 3.91
C CYS A 156 12.56 -23.05 4.11
N GLY A 157 12.97 -23.97 3.28
CA GLY A 157 14.31 -24.57 3.30
C GLY A 157 14.35 -26.08 3.65
N ALA A 158 13.28 -26.78 3.32
CA ALA A 158 13.31 -28.23 3.08
C ALA A 158 13.79 -28.52 1.65
#